data_136c56a16099239e69c8446a60fafbc9
#
_entry.id   136c56a16099239e69c8446a60fafbc9
#
_cell.length_a   1.000
_cell.length_b   1.000
_cell.length_c   1.000
_cell.angle_alpha   90.00
_cell.angle_beta   90.00
_cell.angle_gamma   90.00
#
_symmetry.space_group_name_H-M   'P 1'
#
loop_
_entity.id
_entity.type
_entity.pdbx_description
1 polymer ?
#
loop_
_entity_poly.entity_id
_entity_poly.type
_entity_poly.pdbx_seq_one_letter_code
_entity_poly.pdbx_strand_id
1 'polypeptide(L)'
;TSKLLTTGVNVKTCKTIVLDSNINSMTEFKQIIGRGTRLDTDHGKSYFTIIDFRGVSRLFADPAFDGEPIEIIDGNKGTSSHKSHHSGVSDSAKQKYEVNRNVKVSNAETQFLDEHGNLITTSLVDYTKKNILGEYATLDNFLQAWNKADKKQVLLDEMEKHGILYKEIIKQKGIRDMDPFDLMIHLAYNQKPLTKSERIKNVKKSGILDKYQGAAREILDALLEKYKDDGITDLESNKVLSLPEFEKYGGAVKIILTFGGKKNYENTIKEIKEKIYS
;
A
#
# COMPACT_ATOMS: atom_id res chain seq x y z
N THR A 1 7.72 3.11 -30.54
CA THR A 1 7.90 1.68 -30.66
C THR A 1 7.15 1.18 -31.85
N SER A 2 7.87 0.41 -32.64
CA SER A 2 7.36 -0.17 -33.88
C SER A 2 6.16 -1.09 -33.64
N LYS A 3 5.36 -1.31 -34.65
CA LYS A 3 4.28 -2.29 -34.72
C LYS A 3 4.65 -3.69 -34.17
N LEU A 4 5.95 -3.99 -34.05
CA LEU A 4 6.47 -5.26 -33.53
C LEU A 4 6.10 -5.53 -32.06
N LEU A 5 5.96 -4.50 -31.22
CA LEU A 5 5.58 -4.65 -29.82
C LEU A 5 4.07 -4.57 -29.58
N THR A 6 3.29 -4.22 -30.60
CA THR A 6 1.82 -4.16 -30.48
C THR A 6 1.15 -5.54 -30.61
N THR A 7 1.84 -6.53 -31.19
CA THR A 7 1.33 -7.90 -31.35
C THR A 7 2.26 -8.94 -30.72
N GLY A 8 1.70 -9.92 -30.01
CA GLY A 8 2.41 -11.16 -29.61
C GLY A 8 3.31 -11.11 -28.39
N VAL A 9 3.74 -9.95 -27.90
CA VAL A 9 4.67 -9.87 -26.75
C VAL A 9 3.91 -9.92 -25.41
N ASN A 10 4.24 -10.89 -24.58
CA ASN A 10 3.66 -11.05 -23.25
C ASN A 10 4.56 -10.40 -22.19
N VAL A 11 4.31 -9.14 -21.84
CA VAL A 11 5.08 -8.42 -20.82
C VAL A 11 4.18 -8.14 -19.61
N LYS A 12 4.20 -9.02 -18.58
CA LYS A 12 3.43 -8.81 -17.34
C LYS A 12 3.95 -7.62 -16.53
N THR A 13 5.26 -7.35 -16.62
CA THR A 13 5.94 -6.29 -15.83
C THR A 13 5.83 -4.89 -16.42
N CYS A 14 5.07 -4.67 -17.51
CA CYS A 14 4.90 -3.36 -18.13
C CYS A 14 4.17 -2.41 -17.18
N LYS A 15 4.88 -1.47 -16.57
CA LYS A 15 4.34 -0.47 -15.63
C LYS A 15 4.06 0.89 -16.28
N THR A 16 4.58 1.14 -17.47
CA THR A 16 4.41 2.44 -18.14
C THR A 16 4.24 2.24 -19.65
N ILE A 17 3.24 2.88 -20.21
CA ILE A 17 2.98 2.96 -21.65
C ILE A 17 3.10 4.42 -22.07
N VAL A 18 3.93 4.71 -23.07
CA VAL A 18 4.10 6.06 -23.61
C VAL A 18 3.47 6.12 -25.00
N LEU A 19 2.49 7.00 -25.16
CA LEU A 19 1.81 7.26 -26.43
C LEU A 19 2.36 8.58 -27.04
N ASP A 20 3.27 8.47 -28.00
CA ASP A 20 3.87 9.61 -28.71
C ASP A 20 3.57 9.59 -30.21
N SER A 21 2.69 8.73 -30.66
CA SER A 21 2.22 8.71 -32.06
C SER A 21 0.70 8.75 -32.12
N ASN A 22 0.20 9.21 -33.28
CA ASN A 22 -1.24 9.16 -33.52
C ASN A 22 -1.66 7.71 -33.71
N ILE A 23 -2.70 7.30 -33.00
CA ILE A 23 -3.36 6.00 -33.11
C ILE A 23 -4.75 6.29 -33.70
N ASN A 24 -5.07 5.67 -34.81
CA ASN A 24 -6.31 5.93 -35.53
C ASN A 24 -7.32 4.79 -35.43
N SER A 25 -7.01 3.78 -34.63
CA SER A 25 -7.85 2.58 -34.46
C SER A 25 -8.07 2.27 -32.99
N MET A 26 -9.33 2.12 -32.57
CA MET A 26 -9.70 1.65 -31.24
C MET A 26 -9.10 0.26 -30.95
N THR A 27 -9.05 -0.62 -31.94
CA THR A 27 -8.45 -1.94 -31.78
C THR A 27 -6.97 -1.86 -31.49
N GLU A 28 -6.23 -1.00 -32.21
CA GLU A 28 -4.81 -0.75 -31.97
C GLU A 28 -4.59 -0.15 -30.60
N PHE A 29 -5.40 0.85 -30.21
CA PHE A 29 -5.36 1.46 -28.87
C PHE A 29 -5.58 0.41 -27.78
N LYS A 30 -6.65 -0.39 -27.85
CA LYS A 30 -6.93 -1.45 -26.89
C LYS A 30 -5.81 -2.50 -26.80
N GLN A 31 -5.17 -2.85 -27.93
CA GLN A 31 -4.02 -3.76 -27.93
C GLN A 31 -2.80 -3.18 -27.22
N ILE A 32 -2.54 -1.88 -27.39
CA ILE A 32 -1.43 -1.18 -26.73
C ILE A 32 -1.68 -1.12 -25.22
N ILE A 33 -2.88 -0.65 -24.81
CA ILE A 33 -3.25 -0.52 -23.39
C ILE A 33 -3.29 -1.90 -22.72
N GLY A 34 -3.77 -2.93 -23.40
CA GLY A 34 -3.80 -4.32 -22.94
C GLY A 34 -2.42 -4.89 -22.55
N ARG A 35 -1.32 -4.21 -22.89
CA ARG A 35 0.02 -4.57 -22.39
C ARG A 35 0.23 -4.17 -20.95
N GLY A 36 -0.36 -3.04 -20.56
CA GLY A 36 -0.31 -2.53 -19.18
C GLY A 36 -1.30 -3.20 -18.25
N THR A 37 -2.44 -3.69 -18.75
CA THR A 37 -3.54 -4.20 -17.93
C THR A 37 -3.24 -5.51 -17.19
N ARG A 38 -2.19 -6.23 -17.57
CA ARG A 38 -1.82 -7.48 -16.91
C ARG A 38 -1.26 -7.23 -15.53
N LEU A 39 -1.84 -7.88 -14.53
CA LEU A 39 -1.37 -7.84 -13.15
C LEU A 39 -0.08 -8.67 -13.00
N ASP A 40 0.79 -8.22 -12.12
CA ASP A 40 1.98 -8.93 -11.66
C ASP A 40 2.22 -8.58 -10.20
N THR A 41 1.33 -9.07 -9.34
CA THR A 41 1.35 -8.81 -7.90
C THR A 41 2.61 -9.32 -7.24
N ASP A 42 3.19 -10.41 -7.77
CA ASP A 42 4.43 -10.99 -7.27
C ASP A 42 5.62 -10.01 -7.42
N HIS A 43 5.55 -9.09 -8.41
CA HIS A 43 6.52 -8.02 -8.62
C HIS A 43 5.95 -6.63 -8.26
N GLY A 44 4.92 -6.58 -7.42
CA GLY A 44 4.32 -5.33 -6.92
C GLY A 44 3.72 -4.46 -8.02
N LYS A 45 3.07 -5.08 -9.02
CA LYS A 45 2.36 -4.38 -10.08
C LYS A 45 0.86 -4.58 -9.94
N SER A 46 0.18 -3.58 -9.38
CA SER A 46 -1.28 -3.48 -9.26
C SER A 46 -1.89 -2.46 -10.21
N TYR A 47 -1.07 -1.63 -10.86
CA TYR A 47 -1.50 -0.62 -11.82
C TYR A 47 -0.43 -0.38 -12.89
N PHE A 48 -0.79 0.37 -13.92
CA PHE A 48 0.15 0.90 -14.91
C PHE A 48 -0.16 2.37 -15.19
N THR A 49 0.81 3.08 -15.76
CA THR A 49 0.70 4.50 -16.09
C THR A 49 0.70 4.68 -17.60
N ILE A 50 -0.21 5.50 -18.13
CA ILE A 50 -0.20 5.96 -19.51
C ILE A 50 0.33 7.39 -19.54
N ILE A 51 1.36 7.63 -20.34
CA ILE A 51 1.84 8.97 -20.66
C ILE A 51 1.45 9.24 -22.09
N ASP A 52 0.50 10.15 -22.28
CA ASP A 52 -0.10 10.44 -23.58
C ASP A 52 0.25 11.87 -24.03
N PHE A 53 1.12 11.97 -25.02
CA PHE A 53 1.54 13.24 -25.63
C PHE A 53 0.63 13.72 -26.77
N ARG A 54 -0.28 12.85 -27.23
CA ARG A 54 -1.12 13.12 -28.40
C ARG A 54 -2.60 13.24 -28.08
N GLY A 55 -3.00 13.02 -26.83
CA GLY A 55 -4.40 13.01 -26.42
C GLY A 55 -5.19 11.81 -26.95
N VAL A 56 -4.52 10.71 -27.27
CA VAL A 56 -5.12 9.50 -27.86
C VAL A 56 -6.07 8.85 -26.86
N SER A 57 -5.72 8.86 -25.58
CA SER A 57 -6.55 8.31 -24.52
C SER A 57 -7.93 8.98 -24.42
N ARG A 58 -7.97 10.29 -24.67
CA ARG A 58 -9.25 11.05 -24.72
C ARG A 58 -10.06 10.75 -26.00
N LEU A 59 -9.37 10.51 -27.12
CA LEU A 59 -10.01 10.21 -28.40
C LEU A 59 -10.74 8.87 -28.34
N PHE A 60 -10.20 7.91 -27.62
CA PHE A 60 -10.72 6.55 -27.46
C PHE A 60 -11.34 6.28 -26.08
N ALA A 61 -11.65 7.31 -25.31
CA ALA A 61 -12.31 7.17 -24.02
C ALA A 61 -13.64 6.39 -24.18
N ASP A 62 -13.74 5.28 -23.47
CA ASP A 62 -14.89 4.39 -23.45
C ASP A 62 -15.20 4.03 -21.98
N PRO A 63 -16.22 4.62 -21.35
CA PRO A 63 -16.53 4.37 -19.94
C PRO A 63 -16.75 2.90 -19.60
N ALA A 64 -17.20 2.10 -20.57
CA ALA A 64 -17.39 0.66 -20.40
C ALA A 64 -16.06 -0.13 -20.38
N PHE A 65 -15.00 0.44 -20.97
CA PHE A 65 -13.67 -0.15 -21.02
C PHE A 65 -12.72 0.50 -20.01
N ASP A 66 -12.77 1.83 -19.89
CA ASP A 66 -11.82 2.59 -19.09
C ASP A 66 -12.26 2.76 -17.63
N GLY A 67 -13.55 2.65 -17.33
CA GLY A 67 -14.11 2.96 -16.02
C GLY A 67 -14.04 4.46 -15.69
N GLU A 68 -14.50 4.81 -14.50
CA GLU A 68 -14.37 6.16 -13.97
C GLU A 68 -12.98 6.37 -13.34
N PRO A 69 -12.28 7.47 -13.65
CA PRO A 69 -10.97 7.74 -13.07
C PRO A 69 -11.08 8.01 -11.56
N ILE A 70 -10.18 7.43 -10.78
CA ILE A 70 -10.12 7.62 -9.32
C ILE A 70 -9.53 8.98 -8.98
N GLU A 71 -8.58 9.44 -9.76
CA GLU A 71 -7.90 10.74 -9.56
C GLU A 71 -7.61 11.39 -10.91
N ILE A 72 -7.98 12.66 -11.04
CA ILE A 72 -7.69 13.49 -12.22
C ILE A 72 -6.85 14.68 -11.78
N ILE A 73 -5.64 14.81 -12.34
CA ILE A 73 -4.75 15.94 -12.11
C ILE A 73 -4.68 16.75 -13.41
N ASP A 74 -5.31 17.94 -13.43
CA ASP A 74 -5.29 18.86 -14.56
C ASP A 74 -4.10 19.83 -14.44
N GLY A 75 -3.05 19.62 -15.22
CA GLY A 75 -1.85 20.45 -15.22
C GLY A 75 -2.02 21.87 -15.78
N ASN A 76 -3.16 22.17 -16.43
CA ASN A 76 -3.44 23.49 -16.98
C ASN A 76 -4.13 24.45 -16.00
N LYS A 77 -4.77 23.90 -14.97
CA LYS A 77 -5.37 24.70 -13.89
C LYS A 77 -4.35 24.82 -12.78
N GLY A 78 -3.71 25.99 -12.68
CA GLY A 78 -2.95 26.33 -11.48
C GLY A 78 -3.84 26.13 -10.26
N THR A 79 -3.52 25.16 -9.43
CA THR A 79 -4.07 24.90 -8.08
C THR A 79 -5.49 25.41 -7.79
N SER A 80 -6.48 25.04 -8.57
CA SER A 80 -7.87 25.15 -8.15
C SER A 80 -8.43 23.74 -8.03
N SER A 81 -8.49 23.28 -6.79
CA SER A 81 -9.17 22.06 -6.39
C SER A 81 -10.62 22.11 -6.87
N HIS A 82 -11.02 21.26 -7.80
CA HIS A 82 -12.43 20.93 -7.90
C HIS A 82 -12.79 20.11 -6.65
N LYS A 83 -13.49 20.78 -5.74
CA LYS A 83 -14.17 20.15 -4.63
C LYS A 83 -15.19 19.18 -5.17
N SER A 84 -14.87 17.89 -5.21
CA SER A 84 -15.88 16.90 -5.02
C SER A 84 -16.35 17.03 -3.57
N HIS A 85 -17.63 17.25 -3.37
CA HIS A 85 -18.26 17.33 -2.06
C HIS A 85 -18.06 16.01 -1.31
N HIS A 86 -16.97 15.92 -0.55
CA HIS A 86 -16.88 15.14 0.67
C HIS A 86 -15.94 15.86 1.62
N SER A 87 -16.49 16.22 2.77
CA SER A 87 -15.94 16.98 3.85
C SER A 87 -14.57 16.49 4.32
N GLY A 88 -13.64 17.43 4.33
CA GLY A 88 -12.60 17.58 5.32
C GLY A 88 -11.52 16.51 5.42
N VAL A 89 -10.42 16.68 4.66
CA VAL A 89 -9.05 16.45 5.17
C VAL A 89 -8.09 17.31 4.33
N SER A 90 -7.21 17.99 5.06
CA SER A 90 -6.18 18.90 4.60
C SER A 90 -5.16 18.26 3.66
N ASP A 91 -4.63 19.10 2.76
CA ASP A 91 -3.37 19.00 2.02
C ASP A 91 -2.70 17.62 1.97
N SER A 92 -3.14 16.78 1.04
CA SER A 92 -2.39 15.59 0.66
C SER A 92 -1.19 16.00 -0.19
N ALA A 93 -0.03 15.48 0.20
CA ALA A 93 1.25 15.67 -0.45
C ALA A 93 1.11 15.43 -1.97
N LYS A 94 1.21 16.51 -2.75
CA LYS A 94 1.29 16.46 -4.20
C LYS A 94 2.46 15.56 -4.57
N GLN A 95 2.22 14.45 -5.25
CA GLN A 95 3.30 13.73 -5.93
C GLN A 95 3.91 14.71 -6.94
N LYS A 96 5.09 15.25 -6.61
CA LYS A 96 5.89 15.99 -7.57
C LYS A 96 6.46 15.01 -8.56
N TYR A 97 5.87 14.93 -9.73
CA TYR A 97 6.58 14.36 -10.87
C TYR A 97 7.69 15.37 -11.25
N GLU A 98 8.94 15.05 -10.98
CA GLU A 98 10.07 15.77 -11.53
C GLU A 98 10.13 15.49 -13.03
N VAL A 99 9.40 16.29 -13.79
CA VAL A 99 9.49 16.31 -15.24
C VAL A 99 10.64 17.23 -15.62
N ASN A 100 11.53 16.77 -16.48
CA ASN A 100 12.59 17.60 -17.05
C ASN A 100 11.98 18.91 -17.56
N ARG A 101 12.63 20.07 -17.32
CA ARG A 101 12.12 21.44 -17.40
C ARG A 101 11.34 21.82 -18.69
N ASN A 102 11.33 20.98 -19.71
CA ASN A 102 10.69 21.22 -21.01
C ASN A 102 9.40 20.42 -21.25
N VAL A 103 8.92 19.61 -20.31
CA VAL A 103 7.70 18.82 -20.47
C VAL A 103 6.65 19.30 -19.47
N LYS A 104 5.49 19.74 -19.99
CA LYS A 104 4.34 20.14 -19.19
C LYS A 104 3.34 18.99 -19.19
N VAL A 105 3.06 18.44 -18.02
CA VAL A 105 1.96 17.50 -17.84
C VAL A 105 0.66 18.27 -17.90
N SER A 106 -0.18 17.99 -18.90
CA SER A 106 -1.48 18.63 -19.05
C SER A 106 -2.58 17.93 -18.27
N ASN A 107 -2.48 16.62 -18.12
CA ASN A 107 -3.44 15.80 -17.39
C ASN A 107 -2.80 14.51 -16.92
N ALA A 108 -3.20 13.99 -15.76
CA ALA A 108 -2.83 12.68 -15.27
C ALA A 108 -4.07 12.00 -14.67
N GLU A 109 -4.30 10.74 -15.05
CA GLU A 109 -5.41 9.93 -14.57
C GLU A 109 -4.85 8.61 -14.02
N THR A 110 -5.36 8.16 -12.87
CA THR A 110 -4.97 6.89 -12.25
C THR A 110 -6.17 5.96 -12.21
N GLN A 111 -5.98 4.76 -12.73
CA GLN A 111 -6.97 3.69 -12.74
C GLN A 111 -6.34 2.42 -12.16
N PHE A 112 -7.12 1.60 -11.47
CA PHE A 112 -6.66 0.36 -10.85
C PHE A 112 -7.32 -0.86 -11.52
N LEU A 113 -6.62 -1.99 -11.47
CA LEU A 113 -7.12 -3.27 -11.99
C LEU A 113 -7.39 -4.21 -10.83
N ASP A 114 -8.40 -5.07 -10.98
CA ASP A 114 -8.66 -6.17 -10.06
C ASP A 114 -7.68 -7.35 -10.28
N GLU A 115 -7.80 -8.40 -9.48
CA GLU A 115 -6.98 -9.62 -9.58
C GLU A 115 -7.16 -10.37 -10.92
N HIS A 116 -8.26 -10.12 -11.61
CA HIS A 116 -8.56 -10.71 -12.91
C HIS A 116 -8.14 -9.83 -14.09
N GLY A 117 -7.57 -8.63 -13.81
CA GLY A 117 -7.13 -7.68 -14.82
C GLY A 117 -8.25 -6.81 -15.39
N ASN A 118 -9.42 -6.75 -14.75
CA ASN A 118 -10.49 -5.83 -15.11
C ASN A 118 -10.29 -4.50 -14.40
N LEU A 119 -10.72 -3.40 -15.06
CA LEU A 119 -10.70 -2.09 -14.46
C LEU A 119 -11.64 -2.00 -13.25
N ILE A 120 -11.14 -1.45 -12.16
CA ILE A 120 -11.96 -1.13 -10.99
C ILE A 120 -12.74 0.14 -11.31
N THR A 121 -14.06 0.00 -11.50
CA THR A 121 -14.98 1.08 -11.85
C THR A 121 -15.59 1.77 -10.64
N THR A 122 -15.34 1.27 -9.44
CA THR A 122 -15.75 1.88 -8.17
C THR A 122 -14.57 2.55 -7.49
N SER A 123 -14.81 3.35 -6.44
CA SER A 123 -13.69 3.91 -5.68
C SER A 123 -12.81 2.79 -5.11
N LEU A 124 -11.49 3.04 -5.02
CA LEU A 124 -10.55 2.08 -4.45
C LEU A 124 -10.93 1.65 -3.02
N VAL A 125 -11.50 2.60 -2.26
CA VAL A 125 -12.01 2.37 -0.91
C VAL A 125 -13.19 1.40 -0.91
N ASP A 126 -14.19 1.62 -1.78
CA ASP A 126 -15.37 0.77 -1.86
C ASP A 126 -15.03 -0.62 -2.38
N TYR A 127 -14.13 -0.71 -3.37
CA TYR A 127 -13.62 -1.97 -3.87
C TYR A 127 -12.92 -2.78 -2.77
N THR A 128 -11.97 -2.16 -2.06
CA THR A 128 -11.26 -2.79 -0.95
C THR A 128 -12.20 -3.20 0.18
N LYS A 129 -13.15 -2.32 0.56
CA LYS A 129 -14.18 -2.63 1.56
C LYS A 129 -15.01 -3.85 1.18
N LYS A 130 -15.46 -3.92 -0.09
CA LYS A 130 -16.24 -5.06 -0.59
C LYS A 130 -15.46 -6.36 -0.46
N ASN A 131 -14.17 -6.35 -0.80
CA ASN A 131 -13.33 -7.55 -0.73
C ASN A 131 -13.06 -7.96 0.72
N ILE A 132 -12.80 -7.01 1.64
CA ILE A 132 -12.68 -7.32 3.07
C ILE A 132 -13.96 -7.99 3.60
N LEU A 133 -15.14 -7.42 3.30
CA LEU A 133 -16.41 -7.98 3.75
C LEU A 133 -16.77 -9.31 3.07
N GLY A 134 -16.29 -9.54 1.85
CA GLY A 134 -16.45 -10.80 1.14
C GLY A 134 -15.65 -11.93 1.78
N GLU A 135 -14.44 -11.64 2.25
CA GLU A 135 -13.55 -12.62 2.89
C GLU A 135 -13.82 -12.75 4.39
N TYR A 136 -14.07 -11.64 5.06
CA TYR A 136 -14.36 -11.56 6.50
C TYR A 136 -15.68 -10.85 6.73
N ALA A 137 -16.79 -11.60 6.73
CA ALA A 137 -18.14 -11.05 6.80
C ALA A 137 -18.40 -10.22 8.07
N THR A 138 -17.69 -10.49 9.15
CA THR A 138 -17.82 -9.78 10.44
C THR A 138 -16.46 -9.37 10.99
N LEU A 139 -16.45 -8.35 11.87
CA LEU A 139 -15.26 -7.94 12.59
C LEU A 139 -14.63 -9.11 13.36
N ASP A 140 -15.43 -9.95 14.00
CA ASP A 140 -14.96 -11.09 14.77
C ASP A 140 -14.21 -12.09 13.87
N ASN A 141 -14.72 -12.36 12.66
CA ASN A 141 -14.05 -13.23 11.70
C ASN A 141 -12.69 -12.65 11.27
N PHE A 142 -12.65 -11.35 11.03
CA PHE A 142 -11.40 -10.65 10.71
C PHE A 142 -10.40 -10.72 11.88
N LEU A 143 -10.85 -10.41 13.10
CA LEU A 143 -10.00 -10.47 14.31
C LEU A 143 -9.48 -11.88 14.58
N GLN A 144 -10.29 -12.92 14.38
CA GLN A 144 -9.85 -14.30 14.51
C GLN A 144 -8.75 -14.66 13.50
N ALA A 145 -8.93 -14.30 12.23
CA ALA A 145 -7.92 -14.50 11.19
C ALA A 145 -6.63 -13.74 11.51
N TRP A 146 -6.76 -12.47 11.91
CA TRP A 146 -5.64 -11.64 12.31
C TRP A 146 -4.86 -12.24 13.49
N ASN A 147 -5.56 -12.61 14.57
CA ASN A 147 -4.93 -13.15 15.77
C ASN A 147 -4.30 -14.53 15.54
N LYS A 148 -4.91 -15.36 14.70
CA LYS A 148 -4.40 -16.70 14.35
C LYS A 148 -3.13 -16.65 13.51
N ALA A 149 -2.93 -15.61 12.72
CA ALA A 149 -1.77 -15.49 11.85
C ALA A 149 -0.48 -15.26 12.68
N ASP A 150 0.45 -16.21 12.63
CA ASP A 150 1.76 -16.08 13.28
C ASP A 150 2.58 -14.93 12.72
N LYS A 151 2.53 -14.76 11.39
CA LYS A 151 3.15 -13.66 10.66
C LYS A 151 2.09 -12.80 10.01
N LYS A 152 1.91 -11.59 10.50
CA LYS A 152 0.92 -10.63 9.98
C LYS A 152 1.23 -10.21 8.54
N GLN A 153 2.54 -10.12 8.20
CA GLN A 153 2.95 -9.78 6.85
C GLN A 153 2.48 -10.81 5.83
N VAL A 154 2.53 -12.10 6.15
CA VAL A 154 2.05 -13.16 5.23
C VAL A 154 0.54 -13.02 4.99
N LEU A 155 -0.22 -12.76 6.07
CA LEU A 155 -1.65 -12.51 5.96
C LEU A 155 -1.96 -11.27 5.12
N LEU A 156 -1.21 -10.18 5.31
CA LEU A 156 -1.36 -8.95 4.55
C LEU A 156 -1.06 -9.16 3.05
N ASP A 157 -0.03 -9.94 2.72
CA ASP A 157 0.32 -10.26 1.33
C ASP A 157 -0.75 -11.16 0.67
N GLU A 158 -1.39 -12.04 1.44
CA GLU A 158 -2.51 -12.88 0.98
C GLU A 158 -3.76 -12.02 0.73
N MET A 159 -4.10 -11.14 1.67
CA MET A 159 -5.21 -10.19 1.52
C MET A 159 -5.03 -9.30 0.27
N GLU A 160 -3.81 -8.86 -0.01
CA GLU A 160 -3.51 -8.05 -1.19
C GLU A 160 -3.76 -8.83 -2.49
N LYS A 161 -3.45 -10.13 -2.53
CA LYS A 161 -3.77 -11.02 -3.66
C LYS A 161 -5.27 -11.17 -3.87
N HIS A 162 -6.06 -11.04 -2.82
CA HIS A 162 -7.53 -11.08 -2.87
C HIS A 162 -8.16 -9.69 -3.10
N GLY A 163 -7.40 -8.73 -3.62
CA GLY A 163 -7.90 -7.41 -3.99
C GLY A 163 -8.13 -6.46 -2.81
N ILE A 164 -7.55 -6.72 -1.64
CA ILE A 164 -7.57 -5.80 -0.50
C ILE A 164 -6.39 -4.85 -0.63
N LEU A 165 -6.59 -3.76 -1.39
CA LEU A 165 -5.54 -2.85 -1.87
C LEU A 165 -5.19 -1.76 -0.82
N TYR A 166 -4.86 -2.16 0.40
CA TYR A 166 -4.61 -1.22 1.51
C TYR A 166 -3.38 -0.34 1.29
N LYS A 167 -2.33 -0.84 0.62
CA LYS A 167 -1.10 -0.08 0.33
C LYS A 167 -1.38 1.11 -0.58
N GLU A 168 -2.19 0.88 -1.61
CA GLU A 168 -2.61 1.91 -2.56
C GLU A 168 -3.44 3.00 -1.87
N ILE A 169 -4.34 2.61 -0.96
CA ILE A 169 -5.16 3.56 -0.19
C ILE A 169 -4.27 4.40 0.73
N ILE A 170 -3.32 3.77 1.46
CA ILE A 170 -2.36 4.49 2.33
C ILE A 170 -1.56 5.48 1.52
N LYS A 171 -1.06 5.05 0.35
CA LYS A 171 -0.27 5.89 -0.55
C LYS A 171 -1.09 7.04 -1.12
N GLN A 172 -2.29 6.77 -1.63
CA GLN A 172 -3.18 7.77 -2.23
C GLN A 172 -3.62 8.84 -1.22
N LYS A 173 -3.96 8.41 -0.01
CA LYS A 173 -4.42 9.31 1.07
C LYS A 173 -3.27 9.97 1.84
N GLY A 174 -2.02 9.56 1.64
CA GLY A 174 -0.85 10.09 2.35
C GLY A 174 -0.83 9.76 3.85
N ILE A 175 -1.56 8.75 4.30
CA ILE A 175 -1.75 8.39 5.72
C ILE A 175 -0.68 7.40 6.22
N ARG A 176 0.59 7.78 6.15
CA ARG A 176 1.74 6.90 6.46
C ARG A 176 1.75 6.35 7.89
N ASP A 177 1.19 7.08 8.85
CA ASP A 177 1.11 6.65 10.26
C ASP A 177 -0.06 5.70 10.54
N MET A 178 -0.85 5.33 9.52
CA MET A 178 -1.93 4.36 9.63
C MET A 178 -1.38 2.93 9.54
N ASP A 179 -1.75 2.08 10.52
CA ASP A 179 -1.49 0.65 10.41
C ASP A 179 -2.48 -0.01 9.43
N PRO A 180 -2.06 -0.96 8.59
CA PRO A 180 -2.95 -1.70 7.70
C PRO A 180 -4.15 -2.33 8.42
N PHE A 181 -3.95 -2.86 9.62
CA PHE A 181 -5.02 -3.41 10.46
C PHE A 181 -6.10 -2.35 10.74
N ASP A 182 -5.67 -1.17 11.21
CA ASP A 182 -6.59 -0.07 11.55
C ASP A 182 -7.34 0.46 10.34
N LEU A 183 -6.65 0.55 9.20
CA LEU A 183 -7.29 0.93 7.96
C LEU A 183 -8.39 -0.06 7.59
N MET A 184 -8.12 -1.36 7.64
CA MET A 184 -9.08 -2.39 7.26
C MET A 184 -10.30 -2.43 8.19
N ILE A 185 -10.11 -2.37 9.51
CA ILE A 185 -11.24 -2.35 10.45
C ILE A 185 -12.06 -1.06 10.35
N HIS A 186 -11.41 0.05 10.02
CA HIS A 186 -12.10 1.32 9.76
C HIS A 186 -12.95 1.25 8.49
N LEU A 187 -12.37 0.78 7.38
CA LEU A 187 -13.05 0.72 6.09
C LEU A 187 -14.24 -0.24 6.10
N ALA A 188 -14.05 -1.44 6.64
CA ALA A 188 -15.06 -2.50 6.57
C ALA A 188 -16.11 -2.42 7.69
N TYR A 189 -15.69 -2.10 8.91
CA TYR A 189 -16.52 -2.23 10.11
C TYR A 189 -16.75 -0.91 10.84
N ASN A 190 -16.37 0.23 10.26
CA ASN A 190 -16.53 1.58 10.83
C ASN A 190 -15.91 1.74 12.24
N GLN A 191 -14.86 0.98 12.54
CA GLN A 191 -14.14 1.14 13.80
C GLN A 191 -13.30 2.41 13.77
N LYS A 192 -13.09 3.03 14.94
CA LYS A 192 -12.19 4.17 15.06
C LYS A 192 -10.75 3.69 14.86
N PRO A 193 -10.04 4.16 13.84
CA PRO A 193 -8.68 3.71 13.60
C PRO A 193 -7.72 4.37 14.60
N LEU A 194 -6.67 3.63 14.96
CA LEU A 194 -5.53 4.14 15.68
C LEU A 194 -4.36 4.33 14.72
N THR A 195 -3.55 5.35 14.97
CA THR A 195 -2.27 5.49 14.30
C THR A 195 -1.24 4.54 14.91
N LYS A 196 -0.17 4.21 14.17
CA LYS A 196 0.96 3.43 14.69
C LYS A 196 1.54 4.10 15.94
N SER A 197 1.65 5.42 15.93
CA SER A 197 2.09 6.22 17.08
C SER A 197 1.18 6.06 18.32
N GLU A 198 -0.14 6.04 18.14
CA GLU A 198 -1.09 5.80 19.23
C GLU A 198 -0.98 4.38 19.77
N ARG A 199 -0.82 3.38 18.90
CA ARG A 199 -0.60 1.98 19.30
C ARG A 199 0.66 1.83 20.14
N ILE A 200 1.80 2.42 19.73
CA ILE A 200 3.03 2.43 20.54
C ILE A 200 2.78 3.06 21.89
N LYS A 201 2.10 4.20 21.94
CA LYS A 201 1.77 4.88 23.18
C LYS A 201 0.94 3.99 24.11
N ASN A 202 -0.02 3.24 23.57
CA ASN A 202 -0.83 2.30 24.32
C ASN A 202 -0.01 1.13 24.85
N VAL A 203 0.90 0.56 24.04
CA VAL A 203 1.84 -0.48 24.48
C VAL A 203 2.72 0.03 25.64
N LYS A 204 3.32 1.21 25.49
CA LYS A 204 4.15 1.82 26.55
C LYS A 204 3.37 2.07 27.84
N LYS A 205 2.10 2.49 27.73
CA LYS A 205 1.23 2.70 28.89
C LYS A 205 0.73 1.41 29.56
N SER A 206 0.70 0.30 28.85
CA SER A 206 0.17 -0.96 29.36
C SER A 206 1.05 -1.62 30.43
N GLY A 207 2.27 -1.11 30.66
CA GLY A 207 3.24 -1.69 31.59
C GLY A 207 3.90 -2.99 31.10
N ILE A 208 3.58 -3.50 29.89
CA ILE A 208 4.17 -4.74 29.38
C ILE A 208 5.68 -4.67 29.27
N LEU A 209 6.20 -3.48 28.99
CA LEU A 209 7.63 -3.24 28.88
C LEU A 209 8.35 -3.17 30.23
N ASP A 210 7.64 -3.03 31.35
CA ASP A 210 8.23 -2.87 32.68
C ASP A 210 8.85 -4.18 33.20
N LYS A 211 8.52 -5.30 32.55
CA LYS A 211 9.19 -6.60 32.76
C LYS A 211 10.67 -6.60 32.34
N TYR A 212 11.06 -5.67 31.46
CA TYR A 212 12.39 -5.62 30.84
C TYR A 212 13.17 -4.43 31.37
N GLN A 213 14.47 -4.64 31.64
CA GLN A 213 15.37 -3.61 32.15
C GLN A 213 16.65 -3.51 31.31
N GLY A 214 17.36 -2.40 31.42
CA GLY A 214 18.63 -2.18 30.74
C GLY A 214 18.52 -2.35 29.22
N ALA A 215 19.50 -3.04 28.63
CA ALA A 215 19.59 -3.20 27.18
C ALA A 215 18.35 -3.85 26.55
N ALA A 216 17.69 -4.81 27.23
CA ALA A 216 16.47 -5.44 26.71
C ALA A 216 15.36 -4.41 26.54
N ARG A 217 15.17 -3.51 27.49
CA ARG A 217 14.16 -2.43 27.42
C ARG A 217 14.46 -1.47 26.29
N GLU A 218 15.72 -1.02 26.17
CA GLU A 218 16.13 -0.11 25.10
C GLU A 218 15.95 -0.71 23.71
N ILE A 219 16.23 -2.03 23.54
CA ILE A 219 16.03 -2.73 22.28
C ILE A 219 14.53 -2.77 21.92
N LEU A 220 13.65 -3.06 22.89
CA LEU A 220 12.20 -3.06 22.65
C LEU A 220 11.67 -1.67 22.29
N ASP A 221 12.14 -0.63 22.97
CA ASP A 221 11.79 0.75 22.62
C ASP A 221 12.24 1.11 21.20
N ALA A 222 13.46 0.70 20.79
CA ALA A 222 13.96 0.91 19.44
C ALA A 222 13.15 0.14 18.38
N LEU A 223 12.74 -1.11 18.69
CA LEU A 223 11.88 -1.91 17.80
C LEU A 223 10.49 -1.28 17.64
N LEU A 224 9.91 -0.72 18.70
CA LEU A 224 8.64 -0.02 18.62
C LEU A 224 8.74 1.27 17.79
N GLU A 225 9.87 1.99 17.85
CA GLU A 225 10.06 3.14 16.95
C GLU A 225 10.17 2.68 15.47
N LYS A 226 10.82 1.53 15.20
CA LYS A 226 10.82 0.95 13.85
C LYS A 226 9.42 0.55 13.37
N TYR A 227 8.60 -0.03 14.23
CA TYR A 227 7.20 -0.28 13.89
C TYR A 227 6.45 0.99 13.45
N LYS A 228 6.78 2.14 14.03
CA LYS A 228 6.19 3.42 13.61
C LYS A 228 6.54 3.76 12.15
N ASP A 229 7.76 3.46 11.73
CA ASP A 229 8.23 3.76 10.38
C ASP A 229 7.62 2.79 9.35
N ASP A 230 7.87 1.49 9.50
CA ASP A 230 7.59 0.47 8.49
C ASP A 230 6.48 -0.54 8.89
N GLY A 231 5.95 -0.41 10.12
CA GLY A 231 4.85 -1.23 10.63
C GLY A 231 5.29 -2.61 11.11
N ILE A 232 4.35 -3.58 11.05
CA ILE A 232 4.53 -4.91 11.66
C ILE A 232 5.66 -5.72 11.02
N THR A 233 5.99 -5.44 9.75
CA THR A 233 7.04 -6.13 9.00
C THR A 233 8.37 -6.10 9.74
N ASP A 234 8.72 -4.96 10.31
CA ASP A 234 9.98 -4.78 11.03
C ASP A 234 10.01 -5.57 12.35
N LEU A 235 8.89 -5.65 13.04
CA LEU A 235 8.82 -6.48 14.26
C LEU A 235 8.90 -7.98 13.96
N GLU A 236 8.48 -8.43 12.77
CA GLU A 236 8.48 -9.84 12.37
C GLU A 236 9.77 -10.29 11.69
N SER A 237 10.59 -9.34 11.27
CA SER A 237 11.83 -9.61 10.54
C SER A 237 13.04 -9.50 11.45
N ASN A 238 13.76 -10.61 11.64
CA ASN A 238 15.07 -10.55 12.33
C ASN A 238 16.11 -9.67 11.59
N LYS A 239 15.83 -9.29 10.34
CA LYS A 239 16.69 -8.38 9.57
C LYS A 239 16.76 -6.98 10.18
N VAL A 240 15.71 -6.56 10.89
CA VAL A 240 15.68 -5.27 11.60
C VAL A 240 16.83 -5.18 12.61
N LEU A 241 17.19 -6.29 13.25
CA LEU A 241 18.30 -6.33 14.23
C LEU A 241 19.68 -6.13 13.61
N SER A 242 19.79 -6.13 12.29
CA SER A 242 21.03 -5.86 11.55
C SER A 242 21.10 -4.42 11.02
N LEU A 243 20.13 -3.58 11.35
CA LEU A 243 20.15 -2.16 10.99
C LEU A 243 21.14 -1.39 11.85
N PRO A 244 21.73 -0.28 11.34
CA PRO A 244 22.75 0.50 12.05
C PRO A 244 22.33 0.94 13.45
N GLU A 245 21.05 1.23 13.67
CA GLU A 245 20.50 1.65 14.96
C GLU A 245 20.64 0.58 16.05
N PHE A 246 20.78 -0.69 15.66
CA PHE A 246 20.94 -1.82 16.57
C PHE A 246 22.39 -2.26 16.76
N GLU A 247 23.35 -1.71 15.99
CA GLU A 247 24.78 -2.06 16.11
C GLU A 247 25.34 -1.76 17.50
N LYS A 248 24.87 -0.70 18.15
CA LYS A 248 25.25 -0.35 19.52
C LYS A 248 24.96 -1.44 20.55
N TYR A 249 24.03 -2.35 20.25
CA TYR A 249 23.71 -3.51 21.12
C TYR A 249 24.52 -4.75 20.76
N GLY A 250 25.43 -4.67 19.80
CA GLY A 250 26.37 -5.73 19.42
C GLY A 250 25.83 -6.73 18.39
N GLY A 251 24.85 -6.31 17.56
CA GLY A 251 24.31 -7.09 16.47
C GLY A 251 23.27 -8.16 16.89
N ALA A 252 22.63 -8.75 15.91
CA ALA A 252 21.48 -9.61 16.09
C ALA A 252 21.67 -10.78 17.09
N VAL A 253 22.85 -11.42 17.08
CA VAL A 253 23.13 -12.54 17.97
C VAL A 253 23.16 -12.07 19.43
N LYS A 254 23.87 -10.97 19.72
CA LYS A 254 23.97 -10.44 21.08
C LYS A 254 22.64 -9.90 21.60
N ILE A 255 21.86 -9.28 20.71
CA ILE A 255 20.49 -8.86 21.01
C ILE A 255 19.64 -10.07 21.44
N ILE A 256 19.61 -11.14 20.66
CA ILE A 256 18.85 -12.35 20.98
C ILE A 256 19.31 -12.95 22.33
N LEU A 257 20.61 -12.94 22.61
CA LEU A 257 21.15 -13.43 23.88
C LEU A 257 20.72 -12.55 25.07
N THR A 258 20.54 -11.24 24.87
CA THR A 258 20.03 -10.33 25.92
C THR A 258 18.64 -10.74 26.41
N PHE A 259 17.83 -11.40 25.57
CA PHE A 259 16.52 -11.95 25.95
C PHE A 259 16.60 -13.40 26.48
N GLY A 260 17.78 -13.96 26.64
CA GLY A 260 17.96 -15.34 27.09
C GLY A 260 17.82 -16.37 25.96
N GLY A 261 18.08 -15.98 24.72
CA GLY A 261 18.10 -16.83 23.55
C GLY A 261 16.89 -16.66 22.61
N LYS A 262 16.96 -17.33 21.45
CA LYS A 262 16.02 -17.15 20.32
C LYS A 262 14.56 -17.35 20.72
N LYS A 263 14.26 -18.41 21.44
CA LYS A 263 12.87 -18.74 21.85
C LYS A 263 12.26 -17.66 22.74
N ASN A 264 13.04 -17.13 23.69
CA ASN A 264 12.58 -16.09 24.59
C ASN A 264 12.39 -14.77 23.84
N TYR A 265 13.29 -14.43 22.93
CA TYR A 265 13.14 -13.27 22.06
C TYR A 265 11.86 -13.35 21.21
N GLU A 266 11.63 -14.49 20.54
CA GLU A 266 10.43 -14.72 19.73
C GLU A 266 9.15 -14.63 20.57
N ASN A 267 9.12 -15.17 21.77
CA ASN A 267 8.01 -15.05 22.69
C ASN A 267 7.77 -13.59 23.11
N THR A 268 8.84 -12.86 23.40
CA THR A 268 8.75 -11.42 23.73
C THR A 268 8.14 -10.63 22.58
N ILE A 269 8.61 -10.84 21.35
CA ILE A 269 8.06 -10.16 20.17
C ILE A 269 6.59 -10.55 19.96
N LYS A 270 6.22 -11.80 20.19
CA LYS A 270 4.83 -12.26 20.11
C LYS A 270 3.95 -11.51 21.12
N GLU A 271 4.35 -11.43 22.39
CA GLU A 271 3.63 -10.69 23.43
C GLU A 271 3.45 -9.20 23.05
N ILE A 272 4.50 -8.57 22.51
CA ILE A 272 4.45 -7.19 22.07
C ILE A 272 3.46 -7.02 20.92
N LYS A 273 3.49 -7.92 19.91
CA LYS A 273 2.53 -7.90 18.79
C LYS A 273 1.08 -8.06 19.26
N GLU A 274 0.82 -8.99 20.14
CA GLU A 274 -0.51 -9.18 20.75
C GLU A 274 -0.96 -7.89 21.45
N LYS A 275 -0.05 -7.20 22.12
CA LYS A 275 -0.38 -5.95 22.81
C LYS A 275 -0.56 -4.77 21.87
N ILE A 276 0.12 -4.74 20.74
CA ILE A 276 -0.10 -3.72 19.70
C ILE A 276 -1.53 -3.80 19.16
N TYR A 277 -2.08 -4.98 18.96
CA TYR A 277 -3.39 -5.21 18.34
C TYR A 277 -4.53 -5.55 19.33
N SER A 278 -4.26 -5.37 20.63
CA SER A 278 -5.28 -5.56 21.68
C SER A 278 -6.16 -4.32 21.90
#